data_1fb1d4ba41cfde8140f6d2a9d405f51a
#
_entry.id   1fb1d4ba41cfde8140f6d2a9d405f51a
#
_cell.length_a   1.000
_cell.length_b   1.000
_cell.length_c   1.000
_cell.angle_alpha   90.00
_cell.angle_beta   90.00
_cell.angle_gamma   90.00
#
_symmetry.space_group_name_H-M   'P 1'
#
loop_
_entity.id
_entity.type
_entity.pdbx_description
1 polymer ?
#
loop_
_entity_poly.entity_id
_entity_poly.type
_entity_poly.pdbx_seq_one_letter_code
_entity_poly.pdbx_strand_id
1 'polypeptide(L)'
;MRTLGLVVAQFNRAVTEEMEESAAQAAAEAGTEIGSTVPVPGVYDSPLAADRLARQGGIDAICVLGAVIEGDTEHDQVIADAAARSLSAVSLDHDTPITLGVTGPGMSSAEARERADKGREAVEGALSLLEDLP
;
A
#
# COMPACT_ATOMS: atom_id res chain seq x y z
N MET A 1 -8.30 -4.37 -19.22
CA MET A 1 -7.28 -3.60 -18.47
C MET A 1 -7.41 -3.84 -16.98
N ARG A 2 -6.30 -4.04 -16.30
CA ARG A 2 -6.31 -4.17 -14.85
C ARG A 2 -6.50 -2.81 -14.19
N THR A 3 -7.22 -2.79 -13.08
CA THR A 3 -7.47 -1.57 -12.31
C THR A 3 -7.02 -1.79 -10.88
N LEU A 4 -6.14 -0.91 -10.41
CA LEU A 4 -5.61 -0.96 -9.07
C LEU A 4 -6.24 0.11 -8.19
N GLY A 5 -6.35 -0.19 -6.90
CA GLY A 5 -6.65 0.80 -5.88
C GLY A 5 -5.38 1.10 -5.10
N LEU A 6 -5.20 2.33 -4.70
CA LEU A 6 -4.12 2.74 -3.80
C LEU A 6 -4.71 3.24 -2.50
N VAL A 7 -4.08 2.86 -1.39
CA VAL A 7 -4.33 3.45 -0.08
C VAL A 7 -3.02 4.08 0.35
N VAL A 8 -3.03 5.38 0.60
CA VAL A 8 -1.80 6.13 0.87
C VAL A 8 -1.88 6.81 2.23
N ALA A 9 -1.03 6.35 3.16
CA ALA A 9 -0.94 6.96 4.47
C ALA A 9 -0.32 8.36 4.38
N GLN A 10 -0.89 9.32 5.11
CA GLN A 10 -0.46 10.72 5.05
C GLN A 10 0.65 11.05 6.05
N PHE A 11 0.79 10.28 7.10
CA PHE A 11 1.94 10.43 8.00
C PHE A 11 3.22 10.23 7.19
N ASN A 12 4.19 11.13 7.39
CA ASN A 12 5.45 11.13 6.64
C ASN A 12 5.22 11.36 5.14
N ARG A 13 4.41 12.37 4.83
CA ARG A 13 3.99 12.66 3.46
C ARG A 13 5.15 12.87 2.49
N ALA A 14 6.30 13.40 2.97
CA ALA A 14 7.48 13.56 2.12
C ALA A 14 7.94 12.22 1.54
N VAL A 15 7.79 11.14 2.31
CA VAL A 15 8.14 9.79 1.87
C VAL A 15 7.00 9.18 1.07
N THR A 16 5.77 9.26 1.59
CA THR A 16 4.63 8.58 0.96
C THR A 16 4.26 9.21 -0.38
N GLU A 17 4.52 10.51 -0.57
CA GLU A 17 4.32 11.15 -1.86
C GLU A 17 5.24 10.57 -2.93
N GLU A 18 6.51 10.34 -2.60
CA GLU A 18 7.46 9.72 -3.51
C GLU A 18 7.06 8.26 -3.81
N MET A 19 6.54 7.56 -2.81
CA MET A 19 6.04 6.20 -3.00
C MET A 19 4.84 6.19 -3.94
N GLU A 20 3.94 7.14 -3.78
CA GLU A 20 2.77 7.26 -4.63
C GLU A 20 3.18 7.55 -6.08
N GLU A 21 4.16 8.43 -6.28
CA GLU A 21 4.69 8.72 -7.61
C GLU A 21 5.32 7.50 -8.26
N SER A 22 6.12 6.73 -7.50
CA SER A 22 6.75 5.53 -8.05
C SER A 22 5.72 4.46 -8.37
N ALA A 23 4.64 4.36 -7.59
CA ALA A 23 3.55 3.44 -7.85
C ALA A 23 2.80 3.83 -9.13
N ALA A 24 2.50 5.12 -9.29
CA ALA A 24 1.81 5.63 -10.47
C ALA A 24 2.64 5.40 -11.74
N GLN A 25 3.93 5.61 -11.65
CA GLN A 25 4.84 5.38 -12.77
C GLN A 25 4.87 3.90 -13.15
N ALA A 26 4.97 3.01 -12.16
CA ALA A 26 4.98 1.57 -12.42
C ALA A 26 3.68 1.10 -13.08
N ALA A 27 2.54 1.63 -12.61
CA ALA A 27 1.25 1.29 -13.18
C ALA A 27 1.16 1.77 -14.65
N ALA A 28 1.60 2.99 -14.93
CA ALA A 28 1.60 3.54 -16.28
C ALA A 28 2.47 2.71 -17.22
N GLU A 29 3.67 2.34 -16.78
CA GLU A 29 4.58 1.50 -17.57
C GLU A 29 3.99 0.13 -17.90
N ALA A 30 3.17 -0.40 -16.99
CA ALA A 30 2.52 -1.70 -17.17
C ALA A 30 1.19 -1.61 -17.93
N GLY A 31 0.76 -0.43 -18.33
CA GLY A 31 -0.52 -0.24 -18.99
C GLY A 31 -1.71 -0.49 -18.07
N THR A 32 -1.53 -0.24 -16.77
CA THR A 32 -2.53 -0.52 -15.74
C THR A 32 -3.10 0.79 -15.22
N GLU A 33 -4.39 0.81 -14.99
CA GLU A 33 -5.09 1.99 -14.47
C GLU A 33 -5.11 2.00 -12.94
N ILE A 34 -4.89 3.18 -12.35
CA ILE A 34 -5.18 3.40 -10.94
C ILE A 34 -6.56 4.03 -10.89
N GLY A 35 -7.55 3.23 -10.52
CA GLY A 35 -8.95 3.65 -10.55
C GLY A 35 -9.37 4.46 -9.33
N SER A 36 -8.68 4.30 -8.21
CA SER A 36 -9.02 4.98 -6.98
C SER A 36 -7.78 5.12 -6.10
N THR A 37 -7.62 6.29 -5.50
CA THR A 37 -6.57 6.54 -4.51
C THR A 37 -7.23 7.11 -3.26
N VAL A 38 -7.05 6.41 -2.13
CA VAL A 38 -7.67 6.79 -0.86
C VAL A 38 -6.59 7.24 0.11
N PRO A 39 -6.59 8.52 0.50
CA PRO A 39 -5.68 8.97 1.56
C PRO A 39 -6.22 8.55 2.92
N VAL A 40 -5.34 8.09 3.80
CA VAL A 40 -5.68 7.78 5.18
C VAL A 40 -4.67 8.45 6.11
N PRO A 41 -5.03 8.77 7.36
CA PRO A 41 -4.08 9.45 8.25
C PRO A 41 -2.80 8.66 8.47
N GLY A 42 -2.90 7.39 8.81
CA GLY A 42 -1.74 6.55 9.08
C GLY A 42 -1.94 5.13 8.59
N VAL A 43 -0.87 4.34 8.65
CA VAL A 43 -0.89 2.93 8.22
C VAL A 43 -1.95 2.12 8.98
N TYR A 44 -2.18 2.46 10.25
CA TYR A 44 -3.19 1.78 11.07
C TYR A 44 -4.60 1.88 10.45
N ASP A 45 -4.87 2.91 9.68
CA ASP A 45 -6.19 3.17 9.09
C ASP A 45 -6.36 2.50 7.73
N SER A 46 -5.31 1.91 7.19
CA SER A 46 -5.34 1.31 5.86
C SER A 46 -6.27 0.10 5.72
N PRO A 47 -6.44 -0.77 6.74
CA PRO A 47 -7.29 -1.95 6.56
C PRO A 47 -8.74 -1.60 6.25
N LEU A 48 -9.33 -0.61 6.91
CA LEU A 48 -10.71 -0.21 6.63
C LEU A 48 -10.85 0.36 5.22
N ALA A 49 -9.90 1.19 4.81
CA ALA A 49 -9.90 1.76 3.46
C ALA A 49 -9.79 0.65 2.40
N ALA A 50 -8.89 -0.31 2.62
CA ALA A 50 -8.72 -1.43 1.70
C ALA A 50 -9.99 -2.29 1.63
N ASP A 51 -10.61 -2.54 2.78
CA ASP A 51 -11.86 -3.31 2.83
C ASP A 51 -12.97 -2.65 2.02
N ARG A 52 -13.11 -1.33 2.14
CA ARG A 52 -14.12 -0.60 1.39
C ARG A 52 -13.82 -0.56 -0.11
N LEU A 53 -12.56 -0.41 -0.49
CA LEU A 53 -12.17 -0.48 -1.90
C LEU A 53 -12.51 -1.85 -2.48
N ALA A 54 -12.20 -2.91 -1.76
CA ALA A 54 -12.48 -4.28 -2.22
C ALA A 54 -13.97 -4.51 -2.42
N ARG A 55 -14.81 -3.89 -1.59
CA ARG A 55 -16.26 -4.02 -1.70
C ARG A 55 -16.88 -3.22 -2.83
N GLN A 56 -16.22 -2.19 -3.32
CA GLN A 56 -16.78 -1.36 -4.40
C GLN A 56 -16.94 -2.10 -5.71
N GLY A 57 -16.15 -3.13 -5.94
CA GLY A 57 -16.08 -3.78 -7.23
C GLY A 57 -15.28 -2.97 -8.25
N GLY A 58 -14.79 -3.60 -9.29
CA GLY A 58 -14.01 -2.95 -10.33
C GLY A 58 -12.55 -2.68 -9.97
N ILE A 59 -12.13 -3.05 -8.78
CA ILE A 59 -10.74 -2.96 -8.33
C ILE A 59 -10.16 -4.37 -8.30
N ASP A 60 -9.14 -4.61 -9.09
CA ASP A 60 -8.56 -5.95 -9.21
C ASP A 60 -7.56 -6.27 -8.10
N ALA A 61 -6.82 -5.29 -7.64
CA ALA A 61 -5.88 -5.43 -6.54
C ALA A 61 -5.68 -4.08 -5.85
N ILE A 62 -5.18 -4.11 -4.62
CA ILE A 62 -5.00 -2.92 -3.81
C ILE A 62 -3.55 -2.85 -3.34
N CYS A 63 -2.94 -1.68 -3.45
CA CYS A 63 -1.60 -1.42 -2.96
C CYS A 63 -1.69 -0.43 -1.80
N VAL A 64 -1.13 -0.80 -0.66
CA VAL A 64 -1.10 0.07 0.52
C VAL A 64 0.29 0.68 0.64
N LEU A 65 0.36 1.99 0.65
CA LEU A 65 1.62 2.74 0.72
C LEU A 65 1.69 3.51 2.03
N GLY A 66 2.81 3.40 2.71
CA GLY A 66 2.99 4.11 3.95
C GLY A 66 4.41 3.99 4.48
N ALA A 67 4.72 4.80 5.48
CA ALA A 67 6.01 4.77 6.15
C ALA A 67 5.78 4.77 7.67
N VAL A 68 6.33 3.76 8.33
CA VAL A 68 6.30 3.66 9.79
C VAL A 68 7.73 3.93 10.26
N ILE A 69 7.97 5.19 10.59
CA ILE A 69 9.31 5.69 10.91
C ILE A 69 9.55 5.62 12.42
N GLU A 70 10.74 5.17 12.78
CA GLU A 70 11.17 5.10 14.16
C GLU A 70 11.05 6.47 14.82
N GLY A 71 10.48 6.52 16.02
CA GLY A 71 10.33 7.74 16.80
C GLY A 71 9.05 8.52 16.56
N ASP A 72 8.26 8.19 15.54
CA ASP A 72 6.98 8.84 15.29
C ASP A 72 5.95 8.45 16.35
N THR A 73 6.05 7.23 16.87
CA THR A 73 5.18 6.71 17.90
C THR A 73 5.92 5.63 18.68
N GLU A 74 5.54 5.43 19.93
CA GLU A 74 6.07 4.35 20.76
C GLU A 74 5.56 2.98 20.32
N HIS A 75 4.58 2.97 19.41
CA HIS A 75 3.87 1.75 19.00
C HIS A 75 4.04 1.43 17.53
N ASP A 76 5.13 1.84 16.91
CA ASP A 76 5.36 1.63 15.49
C ASP A 76 5.28 0.14 15.10
N GLN A 77 5.86 -0.74 15.92
CA GLN A 77 5.80 -2.18 15.69
C GLN A 77 4.38 -2.72 15.78
N VAL A 78 3.62 -2.24 16.78
CA VAL A 78 2.22 -2.65 16.99
C VAL A 78 1.37 -2.22 15.81
N ILE A 79 1.56 -1.00 15.32
CA ILE A 79 0.83 -0.45 14.18
C ILE A 79 1.10 -1.26 12.93
N ALA A 80 2.37 -1.54 12.66
CA ALA A 80 2.76 -2.31 11.47
C ALA A 80 2.20 -3.74 11.51
N ASP A 81 2.31 -4.42 12.64
CA ASP A 81 1.81 -5.78 12.80
C ASP A 81 0.30 -5.84 12.68
N ALA A 82 -0.42 -4.91 13.34
CA ALA A 82 -1.88 -4.88 13.29
C ALA A 82 -2.38 -4.63 11.87
N ALA A 83 -1.76 -3.68 11.16
CA ALA A 83 -2.13 -3.38 9.79
C ALA A 83 -1.87 -4.55 8.86
N ALA A 84 -0.69 -5.17 8.96
CA ALA A 84 -0.32 -6.31 8.10
C ALA A 84 -1.30 -7.48 8.28
N ARG A 85 -1.63 -7.82 9.51
CA ARG A 85 -2.57 -8.92 9.79
C ARG A 85 -3.97 -8.61 9.29
N SER A 86 -4.44 -7.39 9.53
CA SER A 86 -5.77 -6.99 9.10
C SER A 86 -5.89 -6.92 7.59
N LEU A 87 -4.86 -6.41 6.91
CA LEU A 87 -4.85 -6.36 5.45
C LEU A 87 -4.83 -7.76 4.83
N SER A 88 -4.11 -8.69 5.43
CA SER A 88 -4.11 -10.08 5.00
C SER A 88 -5.51 -10.69 5.12
N ALA A 89 -6.20 -10.40 6.22
CA ALA A 89 -7.57 -10.86 6.42
C ALA A 89 -8.54 -10.26 5.39
N VAL A 90 -8.41 -8.98 5.10
CA VAL A 90 -9.22 -8.30 4.08
C VAL A 90 -8.99 -8.93 2.71
N SER A 91 -7.73 -9.21 2.38
CA SER A 91 -7.37 -9.86 1.12
C SER A 91 -8.06 -11.22 0.96
N LEU A 92 -8.03 -12.02 2.01
CA LEU A 92 -8.66 -13.35 2.00
C LEU A 92 -10.17 -13.26 1.96
N ASP A 93 -10.76 -12.34 2.71
CA ASP A 93 -12.22 -12.18 2.78
C ASP A 93 -12.84 -11.77 1.45
N HIS A 94 -12.12 -10.99 0.67
CA HIS A 94 -12.60 -10.44 -0.60
C HIS A 94 -11.99 -11.09 -1.83
N ASP A 95 -11.10 -12.06 -1.63
CA ASP A 95 -10.37 -12.69 -2.74
C ASP A 95 -9.73 -11.64 -3.65
N THR A 96 -9.07 -10.66 -3.02
CA THR A 96 -8.47 -9.54 -3.72
C THR A 96 -7.02 -9.36 -3.25
N PRO A 97 -6.04 -9.43 -4.16
CA PRO A 97 -4.65 -9.21 -3.75
C PRO A 97 -4.47 -7.84 -3.12
N ILE A 98 -3.77 -7.80 -2.00
CA ILE A 98 -3.40 -6.55 -1.33
C ILE A 98 -1.90 -6.62 -1.07
N THR A 99 -1.16 -5.66 -1.61
CA THR A 99 0.28 -5.61 -1.40
C THR A 99 0.64 -4.54 -0.39
N LEU A 100 1.67 -4.81 0.38
CA LEU A 100 2.10 -3.95 1.48
C LEU A 100 3.36 -3.20 1.07
N GLY A 101 3.16 -2.00 0.54
CA GLY A 101 4.26 -1.10 0.19
C GLY A 101 4.57 -0.17 1.36
N VAL A 102 4.90 -0.75 2.51
CA VAL A 102 5.15 0.01 3.73
C VAL A 102 6.62 -0.14 4.12
N THR A 103 7.28 1.00 4.36
CA THR A 103 8.65 1.02 4.88
C THR A 103 8.61 1.08 6.40
N GLY A 104 9.55 0.40 7.05
CA GLY A 104 9.55 0.25 8.49
C GLY A 104 8.76 -0.99 8.92
N PRO A 105 8.56 -1.18 10.22
CA PRO A 105 9.01 -0.31 11.31
C PRO A 105 10.52 -0.33 11.55
N GLY A 106 11.00 0.59 12.41
CA GLY A 106 12.41 0.60 12.79
C GLY A 106 13.34 1.36 11.86
N MET A 107 12.78 2.12 10.92
CA MET A 107 13.55 2.93 9.99
C MET A 107 13.59 4.40 10.39
N SER A 108 14.73 5.05 10.15
CA SER A 108 14.84 6.51 10.24
C SER A 108 14.15 7.14 9.02
N SER A 109 13.90 8.46 9.07
CA SER A 109 13.36 9.19 7.93
C SER A 109 14.24 9.07 6.69
N ALA A 110 15.57 9.13 6.86
CA ALA A 110 16.50 9.02 5.74
C ALA A 110 16.43 7.63 5.10
N GLU A 111 16.39 6.59 5.90
CA GLU A 111 16.26 5.21 5.40
C GLU A 111 14.94 5.00 4.66
N ALA A 112 13.84 5.53 5.19
CA ALA A 112 12.54 5.42 4.57
C ALA A 112 12.51 6.12 3.20
N ARG A 113 13.17 7.27 3.07
CA ARG A 113 13.27 7.99 1.80
C ARG A 113 14.02 7.19 0.74
N GLU A 114 15.05 6.45 1.15
CA GLU A 114 15.81 5.60 0.24
C GLU A 114 14.99 4.42 -0.27
N ARG A 115 13.86 4.13 0.40
CA ARG A 115 12.98 3.02 0.07
C ARG A 115 11.68 3.47 -0.60
N ALA A 116 11.65 4.69 -1.17
CA ALA A 116 10.46 5.20 -1.84
C ALA A 116 10.02 4.34 -3.03
N ASP A 117 10.92 3.55 -3.61
CA ASP A 117 10.63 2.59 -4.66
C ASP A 117 9.74 1.42 -4.19
N LYS A 118 9.44 1.35 -2.90
CA LYS A 118 8.43 0.42 -2.37
C LYS A 118 7.07 0.59 -3.03
N GLY A 119 6.77 1.81 -3.50
CA GLY A 119 5.54 2.04 -4.26
C GLY A 119 5.52 1.25 -5.55
N ARG A 120 6.63 1.26 -6.28
CA ARG A 120 6.80 0.46 -7.49
C ARG A 120 6.73 -1.03 -7.18
N GLU A 121 7.43 -1.47 -6.14
CA GLU A 121 7.42 -2.88 -5.74
C GLU A 121 6.02 -3.37 -5.41
N ALA A 122 5.22 -2.54 -4.73
CA ALA A 122 3.84 -2.90 -4.38
C ALA A 122 3.00 -3.10 -5.65
N VAL A 123 3.12 -2.22 -6.62
CA VAL A 123 2.39 -2.34 -7.89
C VAL A 123 2.85 -3.58 -8.66
N GLU A 124 4.15 -3.78 -8.77
CA GLU A 124 4.69 -4.95 -9.49
C GLU A 124 4.27 -6.25 -8.82
N GLY A 125 4.29 -6.28 -7.49
CA GLY A 125 3.81 -7.43 -6.72
C GLY A 125 2.33 -7.72 -6.94
N ALA A 126 1.50 -6.68 -6.95
CA ALA A 126 0.07 -6.82 -7.20
C ALA A 126 -0.20 -7.39 -8.59
N LEU A 127 0.50 -6.87 -9.60
CA LEU A 127 0.34 -7.35 -10.98
C LEU A 127 0.81 -8.80 -11.13
N SER A 128 1.91 -9.16 -10.48
CA SER A 128 2.37 -10.56 -10.47
C SER A 128 1.34 -11.49 -9.87
N LEU A 129 0.71 -11.09 -8.76
CA LEU A 129 -0.32 -11.92 -8.13
C LEU A 129 -1.52 -12.10 -9.06
N LEU A 130 -1.96 -11.01 -9.71
CA LEU A 130 -3.08 -11.09 -10.64
C LEU A 130 -2.80 -11.98 -11.83
N GLU A 131 -1.55 -12.03 -12.27
CA GLU A 131 -1.15 -12.86 -13.40
C GLU A 131 -0.93 -14.32 -13.02
N ASP A 132 -0.31 -14.58 -11.86
CA ASP A 132 0.17 -15.90 -11.49
C ASP A 132 -0.77 -16.74 -10.62
N LEU A 133 -1.70 -16.11 -9.89
CA LEU A 133 -2.64 -16.87 -9.08
C LEU A 133 -3.67 -17.60 -9.95
N PRO A 134 -3.99 -18.87 -9.58
CA PRO A 134 -4.95 -19.67 -10.37
C PRO A 134 -6.38 -19.14 -10.35
#